data_88b4273bc3771fe2e12665172bc4adba
#
_entry.id   88b4273bc3771fe2e12665172bc4adba
#
_cell.length_a   1.000
_cell.length_b   1.000
_cell.length_c   1.000
_cell.angle_alpha   90.00
_cell.angle_beta   90.00
_cell.angle_gamma   90.00
#
_symmetry.space_group_name_H-M   'P 1'
#
loop_
_entity.id
_entity.type
_entity.pdbx_description
1 polymer ?
#
loop_
_entity_poly.entity_id
_entity_poly.type
_entity_poly.pdbx_seq_one_letter_code
_entity_poly.pdbx_strand_id
1 'polypeptide(L)'
;RDAVFAEEDTKGRSRTDVILNFMEYEYKKLRAAGLFVSADVFGAIINSDVNADSVGQIYGEMAKHLDYISPMIYPSHYSDGNYGIDHPDTRPYDTICAALTESRKELYFAGLDGGHVAAVRPWLQDFTASWLKNHIPYGGEQVRDQIRAVYDCGYDEWLLWDAACTYDWDGLLTPEAADAETEEIAASRAMLPETTYAPEEAGHDALTVTEGAQNGDSAAVSGRAGTGLTVGDFPAGQALSEALETAEEPGTPPETGTTLPPTA
;
A
#
# COMPACT_ATOMS: atom_id res chain seq x y z
N ARG A 1 -7.89 25.18 0.01
CA ARG A 1 -9.33 25.56 0.03
C ARG A 1 -10.11 24.28 0.15
N ASP A 2 -10.93 24.16 1.18
CA ASP A 2 -11.82 23.02 1.32
C ASP A 2 -12.85 23.04 0.20
N ALA A 3 -13.01 21.89 -0.47
CA ALA A 3 -14.09 21.73 -1.43
C ALA A 3 -15.42 21.74 -0.68
N VAL A 4 -16.36 22.56 -1.15
CA VAL A 4 -17.71 22.60 -0.61
C VAL A 4 -18.64 21.87 -1.57
N PHE A 5 -19.28 20.84 -1.09
CA PHE A 5 -20.26 20.05 -1.84
C PHE A 5 -21.68 20.48 -1.43
N ALA A 6 -22.65 20.37 -2.34
CA ALA A 6 -24.03 20.59 -2.01
C ALA A 6 -24.53 19.53 -1.02
N GLU A 7 -25.38 19.92 -0.07
CA GLU A 7 -25.94 19.03 0.95
C GLU A 7 -26.74 17.86 0.33
N GLU A 8 -27.41 18.12 -0.78
CA GLU A 8 -28.12 17.11 -1.56
C GLU A 8 -27.21 16.02 -2.14
N ASP A 9 -25.93 16.34 -2.43
CA ASP A 9 -24.95 15.37 -2.96
C ASP A 9 -24.34 14.56 -1.83
N THR A 10 -24.03 15.21 -0.72
CA THR A 10 -23.40 14.55 0.45
C THR A 10 -24.41 13.76 1.27
N LYS A 11 -25.65 14.23 1.38
CA LYS A 11 -26.71 13.64 2.22
C LYS A 11 -26.25 13.43 3.67
N GLY A 12 -25.48 14.37 4.20
CA GLY A 12 -24.92 14.30 5.55
C GLY A 12 -23.79 13.30 5.74
N ARG A 13 -23.24 12.68 4.66
CA ARG A 13 -22.11 11.76 4.75
C ARG A 13 -20.79 12.53 4.82
N SER A 14 -19.86 11.99 5.59
CA SER A 14 -18.46 12.48 5.59
C SER A 14 -17.73 12.12 4.28
N ARG A 15 -16.55 12.69 4.05
CA ARG A 15 -15.67 12.28 2.94
C ARG A 15 -15.31 10.81 3.05
N THR A 16 -14.97 10.38 4.25
CA THR A 16 -14.65 8.98 4.56
C THR A 16 -15.78 8.04 4.21
N ASP A 17 -17.03 8.34 4.63
CA ASP A 17 -18.18 7.52 4.26
C ASP A 17 -18.34 7.38 2.75
N VAL A 18 -18.11 8.46 2.00
CA VAL A 18 -18.24 8.44 0.53
C VAL A 18 -17.15 7.58 -0.09
N ILE A 19 -15.90 7.73 0.34
CA ILE A 19 -14.77 6.96 -0.17
C ILE A 19 -14.93 5.48 0.18
N LEU A 20 -15.21 5.13 1.42
CA LEU A 20 -15.38 3.74 1.83
C LEU A 20 -16.56 3.06 1.13
N ASN A 21 -17.71 3.74 1.01
CA ASN A 21 -18.85 3.20 0.24
C ASN A 21 -18.50 2.95 -1.24
N PHE A 22 -17.70 3.85 -1.85
CA PHE A 22 -17.21 3.65 -3.21
C PHE A 22 -16.29 2.43 -3.30
N MET A 23 -15.31 2.32 -2.39
CA MET A 23 -14.36 1.20 -2.34
C MET A 23 -15.07 -0.15 -2.17
N GLU A 24 -16.03 -0.21 -1.24
CA GLU A 24 -16.85 -1.42 -1.04
C GLU A 24 -17.64 -1.81 -2.31
N TYR A 25 -18.26 -0.81 -2.96
CA TYR A 25 -19.01 -1.04 -4.20
C TYR A 25 -18.09 -1.52 -5.33
N GLU A 26 -16.97 -0.84 -5.54
CA GLU A 26 -15.99 -1.17 -6.58
C GLU A 26 -15.42 -2.57 -6.38
N TYR A 27 -14.95 -2.87 -5.16
CA TYR A 27 -14.40 -4.18 -4.80
C TYR A 27 -15.38 -5.31 -5.13
N LYS A 28 -16.64 -5.20 -4.68
CA LYS A 28 -17.66 -6.20 -4.97
C LYS A 28 -17.88 -6.40 -6.47
N LYS A 29 -17.88 -5.32 -7.25
CA LYS A 29 -18.12 -5.38 -8.70
C LYS A 29 -16.93 -5.97 -9.46
N LEU A 30 -15.74 -5.51 -9.18
CA LEU A 30 -14.53 -5.95 -9.88
C LEU A 30 -14.16 -7.39 -9.51
N ARG A 31 -14.26 -7.76 -8.24
CA ARG A 31 -14.02 -9.14 -7.80
C ARG A 31 -15.03 -10.12 -8.41
N ALA A 32 -16.30 -9.74 -8.54
CA ALA A 32 -17.30 -10.56 -9.24
C ALA A 32 -16.99 -10.75 -10.74
N ALA A 33 -16.21 -9.84 -11.33
CA ALA A 33 -15.69 -9.95 -12.69
C ALA A 33 -14.35 -10.70 -12.80
N GLY A 34 -13.82 -11.24 -11.68
CA GLY A 34 -12.54 -11.95 -11.63
C GLY A 34 -11.30 -11.05 -11.64
N LEU A 35 -11.46 -9.75 -11.39
CA LEU A 35 -10.36 -8.80 -11.37
C LEU A 35 -9.80 -8.59 -9.95
N PHE A 36 -8.51 -8.33 -9.86
CA PHE A 36 -7.89 -7.80 -8.64
C PHE A 36 -8.10 -6.29 -8.55
N VAL A 37 -8.25 -5.80 -7.32
CA VAL A 37 -8.50 -4.38 -7.03
C VAL A 37 -7.33 -3.80 -6.26
N SER A 38 -6.75 -2.73 -6.79
CA SER A 38 -5.65 -2.00 -6.15
C SER A 38 -5.99 -0.52 -6.07
N ALA A 39 -5.58 0.14 -4.99
CA ALA A 39 -5.69 1.59 -4.88
C ALA A 39 -4.38 2.20 -4.41
N ASP A 40 -4.01 3.33 -5.05
CA ASP A 40 -2.93 4.18 -4.60
C ASP A 40 -3.45 5.14 -3.54
N VAL A 41 -2.72 5.26 -2.44
CA VAL A 41 -3.08 6.13 -1.32
C VAL A 41 -1.91 6.99 -0.90
N PHE A 42 -2.18 8.14 -0.30
CA PHE A 42 -1.10 8.97 0.25
C PHE A 42 -0.39 8.26 1.39
N GLY A 43 0.95 8.18 1.36
CA GLY A 43 1.73 7.59 2.44
C GLY A 43 1.53 8.29 3.79
N ALA A 44 1.24 9.60 3.77
CA ALA A 44 1.01 10.39 4.97
C ALA A 44 -0.26 10.01 5.76
N ILE A 45 -1.20 9.26 5.19
CA ILE A 45 -2.40 8.83 5.91
C ILE A 45 -2.14 7.64 6.86
N ILE A 46 -1.00 6.98 6.72
CA ILE A 46 -0.67 5.81 7.54
C ILE A 46 -0.50 6.20 9.01
N ASN A 47 0.09 7.37 9.28
CA ASN A 47 0.42 7.80 10.64
C ASN A 47 -0.20 9.16 11.04
N SER A 48 -1.22 9.63 10.32
CA SER A 48 -1.80 10.94 10.55
C SER A 48 -3.29 10.98 10.28
N ASP A 49 -4.09 10.97 11.36
CA ASP A 49 -5.55 11.10 11.30
C ASP A 49 -5.97 12.40 10.61
N VAL A 50 -5.24 13.50 10.84
CA VAL A 50 -5.51 14.80 10.20
C VAL A 50 -5.37 14.71 8.67
N ASN A 51 -4.37 13.98 8.18
CA ASN A 51 -4.21 13.76 6.75
C ASN A 51 -5.27 12.79 6.23
N ALA A 52 -5.57 11.72 6.95
CA ALA A 52 -6.61 10.75 6.62
C ALA A 52 -7.98 11.45 6.47
N ASP A 53 -8.39 12.23 7.46
CA ASP A 53 -9.64 13.00 7.45
C ASP A 53 -9.70 14.03 6.31
N SER A 54 -8.58 14.71 6.04
CA SER A 54 -8.52 15.75 5.01
C SER A 54 -8.81 15.22 3.60
N VAL A 55 -8.43 13.98 3.32
CA VAL A 55 -8.65 13.30 2.03
C VAL A 55 -9.77 12.27 2.06
N GLY A 56 -10.28 11.93 3.25
CA GLY A 56 -11.33 10.91 3.45
C GLY A 56 -10.83 9.49 3.27
N GLN A 57 -9.53 9.25 3.45
CA GLN A 57 -8.88 7.94 3.30
C GLN A 57 -8.45 7.41 4.66
N ILE A 58 -9.10 6.37 5.16
CA ILE A 58 -8.68 5.65 6.36
C ILE A 58 -7.96 4.38 5.91
N TYR A 59 -6.66 4.30 6.18
CA TYR A 59 -5.77 3.27 5.63
C TYR A 59 -6.25 1.85 5.92
N GLY A 60 -6.51 1.52 7.19
CA GLY A 60 -6.95 0.19 7.60
C GLY A 60 -8.33 -0.18 7.05
N GLU A 61 -9.28 0.78 7.01
CA GLU A 61 -10.61 0.53 6.48
C GLU A 61 -10.62 0.34 4.96
N MET A 62 -9.83 1.12 4.23
CA MET A 62 -9.67 0.94 2.78
C MET A 62 -9.09 -0.44 2.46
N ALA A 63 -8.11 -0.90 3.24
CA ALA A 63 -7.46 -2.19 3.04
C ALA A 63 -8.43 -3.39 3.11
N LYS A 64 -9.57 -3.26 3.78
CA LYS A 64 -10.62 -4.30 3.82
C LYS A 64 -11.35 -4.49 2.48
N HIS A 65 -11.23 -3.52 1.58
CA HIS A 65 -11.93 -3.48 0.29
C HIS A 65 -10.96 -3.41 -0.91
N LEU A 66 -9.77 -3.96 -0.76
CA LEU A 66 -8.72 -4.00 -1.79
C LEU A 66 -8.02 -5.35 -1.76
N ASP A 67 -7.50 -5.80 -2.90
CA ASP A 67 -6.52 -6.89 -2.94
C ASP A 67 -5.11 -6.35 -2.66
N TYR A 68 -4.81 -5.12 -3.15
CA TYR A 68 -3.56 -4.43 -2.92
C TYR A 68 -3.80 -2.98 -2.49
N ILE A 69 -3.10 -2.54 -1.46
CA ILE A 69 -3.01 -1.13 -1.09
C ILE A 69 -1.59 -0.63 -1.36
N SER A 70 -1.49 0.45 -2.13
CA SER A 70 -0.21 0.96 -2.62
C SER A 70 0.05 2.37 -2.07
N PRO A 71 0.58 2.49 -0.83
CA PRO A 71 0.89 3.79 -0.27
C PRO A 71 2.07 4.43 -1.00
N MET A 72 1.93 5.71 -1.36
CA MET A 72 2.96 6.52 -1.96
C MET A 72 3.94 7.00 -0.89
N ILE A 73 4.94 6.17 -0.59
CA ILE A 73 5.95 6.46 0.43
C ILE A 73 7.17 7.07 -0.24
N TYR A 74 7.10 8.39 -0.51
CA TYR A 74 8.23 9.13 -1.05
C TYR A 74 8.93 9.89 0.08
N PRO A 75 10.18 9.58 0.43
CA PRO A 75 10.89 10.27 1.51
C PRO A 75 10.84 11.79 1.41
N SER A 76 10.90 12.34 0.20
CA SER A 76 10.80 13.78 -0.05
C SER A 76 9.45 14.42 0.29
N HIS A 77 8.40 13.63 0.48
CA HIS A 77 7.05 14.12 0.77
C HIS A 77 6.71 14.13 2.27
N TYR A 78 7.65 13.69 3.11
CA TYR A 78 7.53 13.79 4.55
C TYR A 78 8.25 15.03 5.08
N SER A 79 7.61 15.73 6.01
CA SER A 79 8.19 16.90 6.65
C SER A 79 9.37 16.52 7.53
N ASP A 80 10.31 17.45 7.70
CA ASP A 80 11.40 17.32 8.66
C ASP A 80 10.85 16.96 10.06
N GLY A 81 11.45 15.98 10.70
CA GLY A 81 11.02 15.44 12.00
C GLY A 81 9.94 14.37 11.95
N ASN A 82 9.35 14.07 10.78
CA ASN A 82 8.38 12.96 10.65
C ASN A 82 9.07 11.64 10.98
N TYR A 83 8.38 10.76 11.69
CA TYR A 83 8.94 9.51 12.24
C TYR A 83 10.19 9.70 13.13
N GLY A 84 10.44 10.90 13.64
CA GLY A 84 11.67 11.24 14.38
C GLY A 84 12.91 11.36 13.50
N ILE A 85 12.75 11.46 12.18
CA ILE A 85 13.82 11.60 11.20
C ILE A 85 13.96 13.07 10.83
N ASP A 86 15.13 13.69 11.11
CA ASP A 86 15.34 15.13 10.90
C ASP A 86 15.07 15.56 9.47
N HIS A 87 15.57 14.80 8.49
CA HIS A 87 15.41 15.05 7.05
C HIS A 87 15.10 13.75 6.32
N PRO A 88 13.81 13.36 6.17
CA PRO A 88 13.43 12.08 5.61
C PRO A 88 14.01 11.78 4.22
N ASP A 89 14.09 12.78 3.33
CA ASP A 89 14.67 12.60 1.99
C ASP A 89 16.16 12.16 2.00
N THR A 90 16.89 12.48 3.07
CA THR A 90 18.28 12.07 3.24
C THR A 90 18.45 10.68 3.86
N ARG A 91 17.36 10.05 4.26
CA ARG A 91 17.32 8.79 4.99
C ARG A 91 16.27 7.84 4.38
N PRO A 92 16.41 7.45 3.08
CA PRO A 92 15.39 6.68 2.37
C PRO A 92 15.05 5.36 3.04
N TYR A 93 16.05 4.56 3.44
CA TYR A 93 15.82 3.31 4.15
C TYR A 93 14.98 3.50 5.42
N ASP A 94 15.40 4.40 6.29
CA ASP A 94 14.74 4.60 7.58
C ASP A 94 13.30 5.11 7.41
N THR A 95 13.09 6.00 6.44
CA THR A 95 11.76 6.57 6.15
C THR A 95 10.80 5.50 5.65
N ILE A 96 11.23 4.66 4.70
CA ILE A 96 10.43 3.54 4.20
C ILE A 96 10.12 2.56 5.33
N CYS A 97 11.14 2.18 6.11
CA CYS A 97 10.97 1.20 7.19
C CYS A 97 10.02 1.73 8.28
N ALA A 98 10.12 3.00 8.65
CA ALA A 98 9.23 3.62 9.62
C ALA A 98 7.77 3.64 9.14
N ALA A 99 7.54 4.07 7.90
CA ALA A 99 6.19 4.10 7.32
C ALA A 99 5.58 2.69 7.21
N LEU A 100 6.37 1.69 6.79
CA LEU A 100 5.90 0.32 6.66
C LEU A 100 5.68 -0.37 8.02
N THR A 101 6.40 0.03 9.05
CA THR A 101 6.15 -0.43 10.42
C THR A 101 4.80 0.06 10.93
N GLU A 102 4.47 1.33 10.72
CA GLU A 102 3.14 1.87 11.05
C GLU A 102 2.05 1.22 10.17
N SER A 103 2.29 1.05 8.87
CA SER A 103 1.38 0.32 7.98
C SER A 103 1.03 -1.07 8.51
N ARG A 104 2.03 -1.83 8.98
CA ARG A 104 1.79 -3.16 9.55
C ARG A 104 0.92 -3.09 10.80
N LYS A 105 1.14 -2.12 11.65
CA LYS A 105 0.35 -1.90 12.85
C LYS A 105 -1.11 -1.62 12.50
N GLU A 106 -1.37 -0.68 11.58
CA GLU A 106 -2.73 -0.34 11.13
C GLU A 106 -3.45 -1.55 10.53
N LEU A 107 -2.77 -2.33 9.68
CA LEU A 107 -3.36 -3.52 9.07
C LEU A 107 -3.57 -4.67 10.07
N TYR A 108 -2.72 -4.80 11.09
CA TYR A 108 -2.94 -5.74 12.19
C TYR A 108 -4.27 -5.45 12.89
N PHE A 109 -4.53 -4.19 13.25
CA PHE A 109 -5.78 -3.81 13.90
C PHE A 109 -6.98 -3.94 12.96
N ALA A 110 -6.83 -3.60 11.68
CA ALA A 110 -7.87 -3.79 10.67
C ALA A 110 -8.27 -5.25 10.48
N GLY A 111 -7.33 -6.19 10.65
CA GLY A 111 -7.54 -7.62 10.48
C GLY A 111 -8.00 -8.38 11.74
N LEU A 112 -8.16 -7.73 12.89
CA LEU A 112 -8.51 -8.41 14.15
C LEU A 112 -9.86 -9.14 14.13
N ASP A 113 -10.78 -8.74 13.28
CA ASP A 113 -12.06 -9.42 13.07
C ASP A 113 -11.94 -10.71 12.24
N GLY A 114 -10.75 -11.01 11.74
CA GLY A 114 -10.47 -12.15 10.85
C GLY A 114 -10.97 -11.93 9.41
N GLY A 115 -11.30 -10.68 9.05
CA GLY A 115 -11.68 -10.28 7.70
C GLY A 115 -10.47 -10.22 6.75
N HIS A 116 -10.79 -9.98 5.48
CA HIS A 116 -9.79 -9.72 4.45
C HIS A 116 -9.06 -8.40 4.69
N VAL A 117 -7.75 -8.40 4.49
CA VAL A 117 -6.91 -7.20 4.50
C VAL A 117 -5.97 -7.24 3.29
N ALA A 118 -5.85 -6.13 2.59
CA ALA A 118 -5.04 -6.00 1.38
C ALA A 118 -3.55 -6.32 1.60
N ALA A 119 -2.90 -6.89 0.59
CA ALA A 119 -1.45 -6.92 0.52
C ALA A 119 -0.91 -5.50 0.27
N VAL A 120 0.25 -5.18 0.85
CA VAL A 120 0.87 -3.86 0.71
C VAL A 120 1.91 -3.88 -0.40
N ARG A 121 1.80 -2.92 -1.32
CA ARG A 121 2.74 -2.71 -2.42
C ARG A 121 3.08 -1.22 -2.54
N PRO A 122 4.05 -0.72 -1.75
CA PRO A 122 4.35 0.70 -1.69
C PRO A 122 4.95 1.22 -3.00
N TRP A 123 4.64 2.47 -3.32
CA TRP A 123 5.37 3.25 -4.31
C TRP A 123 6.63 3.83 -3.65
N LEU A 124 7.78 3.63 -4.27
CA LEU A 124 9.09 4.10 -3.86
C LEU A 124 9.57 5.24 -4.77
N GLN A 125 10.38 6.14 -4.22
CA GLN A 125 10.90 7.30 -4.91
C GLN A 125 12.10 6.93 -5.79
N ASP A 126 12.00 7.24 -7.10
CA ASP A 126 13.11 7.12 -8.04
C ASP A 126 13.35 8.47 -8.76
N PHE A 127 13.42 9.55 -7.99
CA PHE A 127 13.69 10.89 -8.48
C PHE A 127 14.39 11.74 -7.41
N THR A 128 15.22 12.69 -7.83
CA THR A 128 15.85 13.67 -6.94
C THR A 128 14.91 14.84 -6.65
N ALA A 129 14.58 15.08 -5.38
CA ALA A 129 13.72 16.16 -4.92
C ALA A 129 14.46 17.50 -4.80
N SER A 130 14.99 18.04 -5.89
CA SER A 130 15.84 19.22 -5.93
C SER A 130 15.18 20.51 -5.42
N TRP A 131 13.89 20.53 -5.20
CA TRP A 131 13.14 21.64 -4.57
C TRP A 131 13.29 21.70 -3.05
N LEU A 132 13.72 20.61 -2.41
CA LEU A 132 13.98 20.58 -0.98
C LEU A 132 15.36 21.15 -0.65
N LYS A 133 15.44 21.90 0.46
CA LYS A 133 16.71 22.44 0.93
C LYS A 133 17.69 21.33 1.35
N ASN A 134 17.19 20.32 2.03
CA ASN A 134 17.95 19.19 2.57
C ASN A 134 17.59 17.93 1.76
N HIS A 135 17.97 17.89 0.48
CA HIS A 135 17.81 16.70 -0.37
C HIS A 135 19.16 16.05 -0.66
N ILE A 136 19.12 14.80 -1.09
CA ILE A 136 20.26 14.10 -1.67
C ILE A 136 19.95 13.71 -3.11
N PRO A 137 20.96 13.52 -3.96
CA PRO A 137 20.73 12.88 -5.25
C PRO A 137 20.20 11.46 -5.05
N TYR A 138 19.12 11.12 -5.76
CA TYR A 138 18.63 9.75 -5.84
C TYR A 138 19.22 9.07 -7.06
N GLY A 139 19.68 7.86 -6.89
CA GLY A 139 20.25 6.97 -7.88
C GLY A 139 20.10 5.53 -7.40
N GLY A 140 20.80 4.59 -8.03
CA GLY A 140 20.70 3.17 -7.75
C GLY A 140 20.88 2.79 -6.28
N GLU A 141 21.75 3.47 -5.56
CA GLU A 141 21.96 3.24 -4.12
C GLU A 141 20.71 3.56 -3.31
N GLN A 142 20.08 4.73 -3.51
CA GLN A 142 18.88 5.16 -2.78
C GLN A 142 17.65 4.33 -3.16
N VAL A 143 17.55 3.90 -4.43
CA VAL A 143 16.52 2.96 -4.87
C VAL A 143 16.71 1.61 -4.18
N ARG A 144 17.95 1.10 -4.13
CA ARG A 144 18.26 -0.18 -3.46
C ARG A 144 17.97 -0.13 -1.96
N ASP A 145 18.32 0.96 -1.28
CA ASP A 145 18.05 1.17 0.13
C ASP A 145 16.54 1.07 0.43
N GLN A 146 15.71 1.71 -0.40
CA GLN A 146 14.25 1.66 -0.25
C GLN A 146 13.71 0.24 -0.46
N ILE A 147 14.15 -0.45 -1.52
CA ILE A 147 13.74 -1.83 -1.80
C ILE A 147 14.15 -2.74 -0.63
N ARG A 148 15.38 -2.61 -0.12
CA ARG A 148 15.83 -3.38 1.03
C ARG A 148 14.98 -3.11 2.27
N ALA A 149 14.61 -1.86 2.54
CA ALA A 149 13.72 -1.51 3.64
C ALA A 149 12.34 -2.20 3.52
N VAL A 150 11.77 -2.30 2.31
CA VAL A 150 10.53 -3.06 2.08
C VAL A 150 10.68 -4.50 2.54
N TYR A 151 11.76 -5.17 2.12
CA TYR A 151 12.00 -6.56 2.46
C TYR A 151 12.30 -6.76 3.95
N ASP A 152 13.14 -5.92 4.55
CA ASP A 152 13.48 -5.99 5.97
C ASP A 152 12.27 -5.71 6.87
N CYS A 153 11.31 -4.90 6.39
CA CYS A 153 10.02 -4.66 7.05
C CYS A 153 8.98 -5.76 6.77
N GLY A 154 9.34 -6.86 6.09
CA GLY A 154 8.52 -8.05 5.89
C GLY A 154 7.49 -7.95 4.79
N TYR A 155 7.68 -7.04 3.83
CA TYR A 155 6.90 -6.95 2.61
C TYR A 155 7.71 -7.46 1.42
N ASP A 156 7.04 -7.91 0.35
CA ASP A 156 7.69 -8.58 -0.79
C ASP A 156 7.53 -7.82 -2.10
N GLU A 157 6.62 -6.86 -2.17
CA GLU A 157 6.25 -6.16 -3.38
C GLU A 157 6.47 -4.65 -3.24
N TRP A 158 6.81 -3.99 -4.35
CA TRP A 158 7.01 -2.55 -4.43
C TRP A 158 6.84 -2.07 -5.88
N LEU A 159 6.66 -0.76 -6.03
CA LEU A 159 6.58 -0.05 -7.30
C LEU A 159 7.58 1.12 -7.27
N LEU A 160 8.19 1.46 -8.40
CA LEU A 160 9.02 2.65 -8.53
C LEU A 160 8.24 3.78 -9.21
N TRP A 161 8.46 5.00 -8.72
CA TRP A 161 7.88 6.20 -9.30
C TRP A 161 8.96 7.21 -9.68
N ASP A 162 8.97 7.59 -10.96
CA ASP A 162 9.60 8.79 -11.50
C ASP A 162 8.66 9.44 -12.53
N ALA A 163 8.40 10.74 -12.37
CA ALA A 163 7.50 11.50 -13.25
C ALA A 163 7.99 11.58 -14.70
N ALA A 164 9.31 11.47 -14.91
CA ALA A 164 9.92 11.45 -16.25
C ALA A 164 9.96 10.04 -16.85
N CYS A 165 9.54 9.00 -16.09
CA CYS A 165 9.67 7.58 -16.47
C CYS A 165 11.13 7.19 -16.81
N THR A 166 12.09 7.79 -16.13
CA THR A 166 13.51 7.52 -16.26
C THR A 166 14.00 6.85 -14.98
N TYR A 167 14.05 5.54 -14.99
CA TYR A 167 14.33 4.74 -13.80
C TYR A 167 15.81 4.39 -13.67
N ASP A 168 16.29 4.31 -12.43
CA ASP A 168 17.67 3.99 -12.10
C ASP A 168 17.85 2.47 -11.94
N TRP A 169 18.18 1.82 -13.05
CA TRP A 169 18.33 0.37 -13.14
C TRP A 169 19.47 -0.19 -12.29
N ASP A 170 20.45 0.63 -11.91
CA ASP A 170 21.57 0.21 -11.07
C ASP A 170 21.11 -0.13 -9.61
N GLY A 171 19.91 0.29 -9.24
CA GLY A 171 19.25 -0.08 -7.97
C GLY A 171 18.65 -1.49 -7.97
N LEU A 172 18.52 -2.12 -9.14
CA LEU A 172 17.93 -3.45 -9.27
C LEU A 172 19.02 -4.52 -9.29
N LEU A 173 18.71 -5.68 -8.72
CA LEU A 173 19.61 -6.82 -8.70
C LEU A 173 19.49 -7.65 -9.99
N THR A 174 20.58 -8.37 -10.34
CA THR A 174 20.47 -9.45 -11.33
C THR A 174 19.59 -10.57 -10.77
N PRO A 175 18.97 -11.43 -11.61
CA PRO A 175 18.17 -12.55 -11.13
C PRO A 175 18.89 -13.41 -10.08
N GLU A 176 20.16 -13.73 -10.30
CA GLU A 176 20.94 -14.57 -9.40
C GLU A 176 21.20 -13.88 -8.04
N ALA A 177 21.42 -12.56 -8.04
CA ALA A 177 21.61 -11.80 -6.82
C ALA A 177 20.28 -11.62 -6.07
N ALA A 178 19.15 -11.48 -6.79
CA ALA A 178 17.82 -11.40 -6.22
C ALA A 178 17.39 -12.73 -5.55
N ASP A 179 17.72 -13.87 -6.18
CA ASP A 179 17.47 -15.19 -5.59
C ASP A 179 18.25 -15.36 -4.28
N ALA A 180 19.55 -14.98 -4.26
CA ALA A 180 20.37 -15.05 -3.06
C ALA A 180 19.85 -14.13 -1.93
N GLU A 181 19.44 -12.91 -2.26
CA GLU A 181 18.83 -11.97 -1.29
C GLU A 181 17.50 -12.51 -0.75
N THR A 182 16.68 -13.12 -1.60
CA THR A 182 15.42 -13.73 -1.20
C THR A 182 15.62 -14.85 -0.18
N GLU A 183 16.63 -15.71 -0.40
CA GLU A 183 17.00 -16.77 0.56
C GLU A 183 17.48 -16.19 1.91
N GLU A 184 18.30 -15.13 1.88
CA GLU A 184 18.78 -14.44 3.10
C GLU A 184 17.62 -13.83 3.88
N ILE A 185 16.71 -13.14 3.19
CA ILE A 185 15.53 -12.50 3.80
C ILE A 185 14.61 -13.57 4.41
N ALA A 186 14.32 -14.65 3.69
CA ALA A 186 13.48 -15.74 4.20
C ALA A 186 14.08 -16.37 5.45
N ALA A 187 15.40 -16.61 5.47
CA ALA A 187 16.10 -17.12 6.64
C ALA A 187 16.02 -16.15 7.84
N SER A 188 16.20 -14.84 7.60
CA SER A 188 16.08 -13.81 8.62
C SER A 188 14.67 -13.73 9.22
N ARG A 189 13.63 -13.72 8.35
CA ARG A 189 12.23 -13.68 8.78
C ARG A 189 11.81 -14.88 9.59
N ALA A 190 12.29 -16.07 9.25
CA ALA A 190 12.00 -17.30 9.99
C ALA A 190 12.52 -17.27 11.44
N MET A 191 13.43 -16.36 11.77
CA MET A 191 14.00 -16.18 13.12
C MET A 191 13.29 -15.08 13.92
N LEU A 192 12.42 -14.27 13.29
CA LEU A 192 11.71 -13.18 13.97
C LEU A 192 10.51 -13.75 14.75
N PRO A 193 10.25 -13.24 15.99
CA PRO A 193 9.04 -13.57 16.70
C PRO A 193 7.82 -12.99 15.96
N GLU A 194 6.68 -13.64 16.14
CA GLU A 194 5.40 -13.12 15.69
C GLU A 194 5.15 -11.73 16.31
N THR A 195 4.86 -10.73 15.47
CA THR A 195 4.60 -9.38 15.94
C THR A 195 3.13 -9.25 16.34
N THR A 196 2.90 -8.91 17.61
CA THR A 196 1.57 -8.57 18.14
C THR A 196 1.61 -7.17 18.73
N TYR A 197 0.51 -6.44 18.62
CA TYR A 197 0.37 -5.09 19.15
C TYR A 197 -0.65 -5.07 20.29
N ALA A 198 -0.40 -4.24 21.31
CA ALA A 198 -1.34 -4.04 22.39
C ALA A 198 -2.52 -3.17 21.92
N PRO A 199 -3.75 -3.32 22.45
CA PRO A 199 -4.90 -2.52 22.03
C PRO A 199 -4.69 -1.01 22.14
N GLU A 200 -3.91 -0.55 23.11
CA GLU A 200 -3.54 0.85 23.29
C GLU A 200 -2.61 1.41 22.20
N GLU A 201 -2.03 0.54 21.37
CA GLU A 201 -1.20 0.93 20.22
C GLU A 201 -2.04 1.14 18.94
N ALA A 202 -3.35 0.82 18.98
CA ALA A 202 -4.24 1.10 17.86
C ALA A 202 -4.30 2.61 17.59
N GLY A 203 -4.26 2.99 16.34
CA GLY A 203 -4.55 4.35 15.91
C GLY A 203 -5.99 4.74 16.27
N HIS A 204 -6.27 6.03 16.29
CA HIS A 204 -7.58 6.56 16.69
C HIS A 204 -8.74 5.95 15.86
N ASP A 205 -8.50 5.72 14.59
CA ASP A 205 -9.51 5.22 13.66
C ASP A 205 -9.91 3.75 13.90
N ALA A 206 -8.95 2.91 14.34
CA ALA A 206 -9.22 1.50 14.63
C ALA A 206 -10.12 1.30 15.87
N LEU A 207 -10.13 2.26 16.81
CA LEU A 207 -10.95 2.21 18.01
C LEU A 207 -12.37 2.76 17.83
N THR A 208 -12.55 3.74 16.92
CA THR A 208 -13.87 4.37 16.69
C THR A 208 -14.86 3.47 15.95
N VAL A 209 -14.38 2.57 15.12
CA VAL A 209 -15.24 1.60 14.40
C VAL A 209 -15.82 0.55 15.33
N THR A 210 -15.15 0.25 16.47
CA THR A 210 -15.68 -0.70 17.46
C THR A 210 -16.69 -0.12 18.42
N GLU A 211 -16.70 1.19 18.65
CA GLU A 211 -17.70 1.84 19.55
C GLU A 211 -19.08 2.03 18.90
N GLY A 212 -19.17 2.11 17.59
CA GLY A 212 -20.45 2.19 16.86
C GLY A 212 -21.31 0.92 16.88
N ALA A 213 -20.73 -0.22 17.28
CA ALA A 213 -21.41 -1.52 17.34
C ALA A 213 -21.97 -1.87 18.74
N GLN A 214 -21.76 -1.03 19.75
CA GLN A 214 -22.19 -1.29 21.13
C GLN A 214 -23.44 -0.50 21.55
N ASN A 215 -24.55 -0.67 20.84
CA ASN A 215 -25.86 -0.42 21.41
C ASN A 215 -26.78 -1.62 21.15
N GLY A 216 -26.61 -2.64 21.95
CA GLY A 216 -27.51 -3.79 22.00
C GLY A 216 -26.84 -5.04 22.56
N ASP A 217 -27.08 -5.33 23.82
CA ASP A 217 -26.83 -6.54 24.58
C ASP A 217 -25.38 -6.85 24.99
N SER A 218 -25.20 -6.75 26.32
CA SER A 218 -24.04 -7.23 27.05
C SER A 218 -23.93 -8.76 26.96
N ALA A 219 -23.01 -9.25 26.14
CA ALA A 219 -22.49 -10.61 26.24
C ALA A 219 -20.98 -10.54 26.42
N ALA A 220 -20.50 -11.13 27.51
CA ALA A 220 -19.09 -11.19 27.88
C ALA A 220 -18.23 -11.73 26.74
N VAL A 221 -17.27 -10.93 26.27
CA VAL A 221 -16.23 -11.37 25.33
C VAL A 221 -15.25 -12.21 26.12
N SER A 222 -15.43 -13.52 26.07
CA SER A 222 -14.42 -14.50 26.45
C SER A 222 -13.30 -14.42 25.41
N GLY A 223 -12.11 -13.99 25.85
CA GLY A 223 -10.93 -13.92 24.98
C GLY A 223 -10.62 -15.27 24.33
N ARG A 224 -10.71 -15.30 23.02
CA ARG A 224 -10.15 -16.38 22.22
C ARG A 224 -8.79 -15.88 21.74
N ALA A 225 -7.74 -16.59 22.12
CA ALA A 225 -6.38 -16.34 21.64
C ALA A 225 -6.41 -16.24 20.12
N GLY A 226 -5.99 -15.07 19.60
CA GLY A 226 -5.92 -14.83 18.18
C GLY A 226 -4.93 -15.81 17.53
N THR A 227 -5.34 -16.43 16.46
CA THR A 227 -4.41 -17.04 15.51
C THR A 227 -3.71 -15.88 14.81
N GLY A 228 -2.44 -15.64 15.16
CA GLY A 228 -1.63 -14.59 14.53
C GLY A 228 -1.59 -14.78 13.02
N LEU A 229 -1.81 -13.69 12.30
CA LEU A 229 -1.57 -13.65 10.88
C LEU A 229 -0.05 -13.66 10.67
N THR A 230 0.50 -14.79 10.24
CA THR A 230 1.89 -14.86 9.77
C THR A 230 1.96 -14.27 8.37
N VAL A 231 3.02 -13.52 8.07
CA VAL A 231 3.26 -12.91 6.75
C VAL A 231 3.29 -13.95 5.60
N GLY A 232 3.28 -15.26 5.92
CA GLY A 232 3.24 -16.36 4.97
C GLY A 232 1.84 -16.80 4.49
N ASP A 233 0.75 -16.28 5.07
CA ASP A 233 -0.61 -16.75 4.77
C ASP A 233 -1.34 -15.94 3.68
N PHE A 234 -0.66 -14.99 3.03
CA PHE A 234 -1.24 -14.25 1.90
C PHE A 234 -1.03 -15.01 0.59
N PRO A 235 -2.10 -15.44 -0.12
CA PRO A 235 -2.00 -16.29 -1.32
C PRO A 235 -1.55 -15.55 -2.60
N ALA A 236 -0.85 -14.42 -2.49
CA ALA A 236 -0.52 -13.58 -3.63
C ALA A 236 0.49 -14.22 -4.63
N GLY A 237 1.37 -15.14 -4.17
CA GLY A 237 2.40 -15.72 -5.04
C GLY A 237 1.92 -16.85 -5.97
N GLN A 238 0.88 -17.59 -5.61
CA GLN A 238 0.41 -18.74 -6.42
C GLN A 238 -0.60 -18.37 -7.49
N ALA A 239 -1.45 -17.36 -7.26
CA ALA A 239 -2.48 -16.96 -8.23
C ALA A 239 -1.92 -16.30 -9.49
N LEU A 240 -0.76 -15.63 -9.41
CA LEU A 240 -0.14 -15.00 -10.59
C LEU A 240 0.48 -16.03 -11.55
N SER A 241 1.02 -17.14 -11.03
CA SER A 241 1.61 -18.20 -11.87
C SER A 241 0.55 -18.95 -12.68
N GLU A 242 -0.61 -19.23 -12.09
CA GLU A 242 -1.71 -19.94 -12.76
C GLU A 242 -2.46 -19.06 -13.77
N ALA A 243 -2.55 -17.74 -13.53
CA ALA A 243 -3.21 -16.81 -14.45
C ALA A 243 -2.38 -16.53 -15.71
N LEU A 244 -1.05 -16.63 -15.63
CA LEU A 244 -0.15 -16.46 -16.79
C LEU A 244 -0.10 -17.69 -17.69
N GLU A 245 -0.38 -18.89 -17.19
CA GLU A 245 -0.41 -20.11 -18.01
C GLU A 245 -1.70 -20.29 -18.81
N THR A 246 -2.79 -19.56 -18.49
CA THR A 246 -4.09 -19.68 -19.16
C THR A 246 -4.43 -18.55 -20.13
N ALA A 247 -3.56 -17.54 -20.27
CA ALA A 247 -3.75 -16.48 -21.24
C ALA A 247 -3.36 -16.96 -22.64
N GLU A 248 -4.34 -17.32 -23.47
CA GLU A 248 -4.14 -17.52 -24.91
C GLU A 248 -3.61 -16.22 -25.55
N GLU A 249 -2.61 -16.32 -26.41
CA GLU A 249 -2.07 -15.19 -27.16
C GLU A 249 -3.17 -14.44 -27.93
N PRO A 250 -3.23 -13.11 -27.88
CA PRO A 250 -4.19 -12.37 -28.69
C PRO A 250 -3.87 -12.51 -30.16
N GLY A 251 -4.79 -13.08 -30.91
CA GLY A 251 -4.69 -13.25 -32.35
C GLY A 251 -4.37 -11.94 -33.08
N THR A 252 -3.47 -12.02 -34.04
CA THR A 252 -3.03 -10.93 -34.90
C THR A 252 -4.23 -10.21 -35.53
N PRO A 253 -4.36 -8.86 -35.44
CA PRO A 253 -5.46 -8.15 -36.10
C PRO A 253 -5.29 -8.21 -37.64
N PRO A 254 -6.40 -8.24 -38.41
CA PRO A 254 -6.34 -8.30 -39.88
C PRO A 254 -5.73 -7.02 -40.45
N GLU A 255 -4.81 -7.18 -41.40
CA GLU A 255 -4.25 -6.08 -42.17
C GLU A 255 -5.35 -5.38 -42.98
N THR A 256 -5.72 -4.15 -42.60
CA THR A 256 -6.50 -3.27 -43.45
C THR A 256 -5.59 -2.49 -44.37
N GLY A 257 -5.49 -2.98 -45.61
CA GLY A 257 -4.85 -2.22 -46.69
C GLY A 257 -5.62 -0.97 -47.01
N THR A 258 -5.03 0.19 -46.70
CA THR A 258 -5.49 1.50 -47.19
C THR A 258 -4.45 2.06 -48.14
N THR A 259 -4.73 1.94 -49.44
CA THR A 259 -3.97 2.63 -50.50
C THR A 259 -4.34 4.12 -50.50
N LEU A 260 -3.34 4.99 -50.34
CA LEU A 260 -3.46 6.42 -50.53
C LEU A 260 -3.49 6.77 -52.04
N PRO A 261 -4.32 7.73 -52.49
CA PRO A 261 -4.30 8.19 -53.87
C PRO A 261 -3.13 9.14 -54.12
N PRO A 262 -2.67 9.29 -55.41
CA PRO A 262 -1.52 10.12 -55.74
C PRO A 262 -1.89 11.61 -55.74
N THR A 263 -0.98 12.42 -55.20
CA THR A 263 -1.02 13.88 -55.25
C THR A 263 -0.77 14.39 -56.69
N ALA A 264 -1.64 15.27 -57.16
CA ALA A 264 -1.38 16.19 -58.27
C ALA A 264 -1.04 17.57 -57.70
#